data_ab8a23a7b9a7e8f4a3374b88035f1893
#
_entry.id   ab8a23a7b9a7e8f4a3374b88035f1893
#
_cell.length_a   1.000
_cell.length_b   1.000
_cell.length_c   1.000
_cell.angle_alpha   90.00
_cell.angle_beta   90.00
_cell.angle_gamma   90.00
#
_symmetry.space_group_name_H-M   'P 1'
#
loop_
_entity.id
_entity.type
_entity.pdbx_description
1 polymer ?
#
loop_
_entity_poly.entity_id
_entity_poly.type
_entity_poly.pdbx_seq_one_letter_code
_entity_poly.pdbx_strand_id
1 'polypeptide(L)'
;TMEEPPEHVIFILATTEVQKVPVTILSRCQRYDFTRITADDIAGRLLYVAGQEKIELDENAAQLIGRLADGAMRDALSILDTCAGVDNHVDEALVRRMAGVTDRGYLFEISDAIAAGDSVTALEKIAELRQQSVDMRRLCMELAGHYRNLMLCALPGGTSLLTGISPEEEAAYTQRRDFPQREAIRAVNAFGSALTSALSWSWRFSR
;
A
#
# COMPACT_ATOMS: atom_id res chain seq x y z
N THR A 1 41.22 -0.30 4.91
CA THR A 1 40.31 -1.42 4.66
C THR A 1 39.25 -1.47 5.76
N MET A 2 38.12 -2.14 5.55
CA MET A 2 37.09 -2.30 6.60
C MET A 2 37.54 -3.19 7.76
N GLU A 3 38.60 -3.98 7.61
CA GLU A 3 39.14 -4.84 8.65
C GLU A 3 40.06 -4.08 9.64
N GLU A 4 40.74 -3.06 9.14
CA GLU A 4 41.62 -2.18 9.93
C GLU A 4 41.37 -0.72 9.46
N PRO A 5 40.27 -0.09 9.89
CA PRO A 5 39.98 1.28 9.52
C PRO A 5 40.94 2.22 10.26
N PRO A 6 41.37 3.34 9.62
CA PRO A 6 42.05 4.41 10.31
C PRO A 6 41.20 4.94 11.46
N GLU A 7 41.81 5.41 12.55
CA GLU A 7 41.12 5.87 13.78
C GLU A 7 40.05 6.96 13.54
N HIS A 8 40.16 7.71 12.45
CA HIS A 8 39.26 8.81 12.09
C HIS A 8 38.16 8.40 11.07
N VAL A 9 38.07 7.11 10.70
CA VAL A 9 37.11 6.63 9.69
C VAL A 9 36.03 5.78 10.34
N ILE A 10 34.79 6.15 10.08
CA ILE A 10 33.60 5.37 10.49
C ILE A 10 32.88 4.89 9.24
N PHE A 11 32.58 3.59 9.17
CA PHE A 11 31.77 3.01 8.11
C PHE A 11 30.33 2.88 8.55
N ILE A 12 29.40 3.44 7.77
CA ILE A 12 27.96 3.28 7.95
C ILE A 12 27.43 2.51 6.76
N LEU A 13 26.85 1.35 7.00
CA LEU A 13 26.24 0.48 6.01
C LEU A 13 24.73 0.46 6.24
N ALA A 14 23.95 0.79 5.22
CA ALA A 14 22.49 0.73 5.28
C ALA A 14 21.96 -0.18 4.16
N THR A 15 21.17 -1.18 4.51
CA THR A 15 20.60 -2.14 3.57
C THR A 15 19.26 -2.68 4.09
N THR A 16 18.37 -2.99 3.18
CA THR A 16 17.14 -3.76 3.46
C THR A 16 17.38 -5.26 3.37
N GLU A 17 18.56 -5.70 2.86
CA GLU A 17 18.87 -7.11 2.60
C GLU A 17 20.12 -7.55 3.37
N VAL A 18 19.98 -7.69 4.69
CA VAL A 18 21.08 -8.08 5.59
C VAL A 18 21.74 -9.40 5.17
N GLN A 19 20.95 -10.33 4.61
CA GLN A 19 21.42 -11.62 4.12
C GLN A 19 22.42 -11.55 2.96
N LYS A 20 22.48 -10.41 2.24
CA LYS A 20 23.46 -10.16 1.17
C LYS A 20 24.80 -9.62 1.68
N VAL A 21 24.86 -9.18 2.94
CA VAL A 21 26.09 -8.66 3.53
C VAL A 21 26.95 -9.83 4.02
N PRO A 22 28.23 -9.92 3.63
CA PRO A 22 29.12 -10.98 4.08
C PRO A 22 29.22 -11.06 5.61
N VAL A 23 29.24 -12.28 6.15
CA VAL A 23 29.32 -12.53 7.59
C VAL A 23 30.57 -11.89 8.21
N THR A 24 31.66 -11.81 7.46
CA THR A 24 32.92 -11.18 7.88
C THR A 24 32.75 -9.67 8.16
N ILE A 25 31.83 -9.00 7.48
CA ILE A 25 31.49 -7.60 7.71
C ILE A 25 30.51 -7.50 8.89
N LEU A 26 29.46 -8.32 8.89
CA LEU A 26 28.45 -8.31 9.96
C LEU A 26 29.06 -8.56 11.35
N SER A 27 30.09 -9.42 11.45
CA SER A 27 30.77 -9.72 12.71
C SER A 27 31.57 -8.54 13.29
N ARG A 28 31.83 -7.50 12.49
CA ARG A 28 32.61 -6.31 12.88
C ARG A 28 31.77 -5.04 12.97
N CYS A 29 30.48 -5.14 12.67
CA CYS A 29 29.55 -4.01 12.69
C CYS A 29 28.58 -4.12 13.85
N GLN A 30 28.27 -3.00 14.46
CA GLN A 30 27.11 -2.89 15.33
C GLN A 30 25.86 -2.81 14.46
N ARG A 31 24.88 -3.69 14.73
CA ARG A 31 23.65 -3.75 13.97
C ARG A 31 22.54 -2.95 14.66
N TYR A 32 21.84 -2.17 13.86
CA TYR A 32 20.64 -1.43 14.25
C TYR A 32 19.51 -1.80 13.30
N ASP A 33 18.43 -2.34 13.84
CA ASP A 33 17.24 -2.69 13.06
C ASP A 33 16.24 -1.53 13.14
N PHE A 34 15.85 -1.01 11.98
CA PHE A 34 14.84 0.04 11.85
C PHE A 34 13.50 -0.61 11.50
N THR A 35 12.45 -0.23 12.21
CA THR A 35 11.07 -0.66 11.96
C THR A 35 10.31 0.38 11.15
N ARG A 36 9.17 -0.01 10.60
CA ARG A 36 8.25 0.92 9.93
C ARG A 36 7.72 1.93 10.95
N ILE A 37 7.59 3.18 10.53
CA ILE A 37 7.02 4.25 11.33
C ILE A 37 5.49 4.09 11.34
N THR A 38 4.83 4.37 12.46
CA THR A 38 3.37 4.30 12.51
C THR A 38 2.74 5.41 11.67
N ALA A 39 1.52 5.20 11.19
CA ALA A 39 0.81 6.21 10.41
C ALA A 39 0.57 7.49 11.22
N ASP A 40 0.31 7.36 12.53
CA ASP A 40 0.10 8.49 13.44
C ASP A 40 1.38 9.31 13.65
N ASP A 41 2.52 8.66 13.82
CA ASP A 41 3.83 9.34 13.93
C ASP A 41 4.18 10.06 12.64
N ILE A 42 3.90 9.45 11.50
CA ILE A 42 4.08 10.09 10.18
C ILE A 42 3.19 11.32 10.07
N ALA A 43 1.89 11.20 10.39
CA ALA A 43 0.94 12.30 10.32
C ALA A 43 1.37 13.46 11.23
N GLY A 44 1.75 13.18 12.47
CA GLY A 44 2.28 14.18 13.40
C GLY A 44 3.52 14.89 12.85
N ARG A 45 4.44 14.15 12.20
CA ARG A 45 5.62 14.74 11.58
C ARG A 45 5.28 15.61 10.38
N LEU A 46 4.32 15.16 9.54
CA LEU A 46 3.85 15.94 8.39
C LEU A 46 3.21 17.27 8.81
N LEU A 47 2.36 17.28 9.83
CA LEU A 47 1.76 18.49 10.38
C LEU A 47 2.82 19.46 10.90
N TYR A 48 3.86 18.95 11.59
CA TYR A 48 4.98 19.77 12.02
C TYR A 48 5.73 20.40 10.83
N VAL A 49 6.08 19.61 9.82
CA VAL A 49 6.79 20.10 8.62
C VAL A 49 5.94 21.11 7.85
N ALA A 50 4.65 20.80 7.64
CA ALA A 50 3.72 21.70 6.96
C ALA A 50 3.63 23.07 7.65
N GLY A 51 3.58 23.09 8.99
CA GLY A 51 3.59 24.33 9.77
C GLY A 51 4.87 25.14 9.58
N GLN A 52 6.04 24.50 9.43
CA GLN A 52 7.32 25.20 9.16
C GLN A 52 7.38 25.77 7.73
N GLU A 53 6.85 25.03 6.76
CA GLU A 53 6.82 25.41 5.34
C GLU A 53 5.63 26.30 4.97
N LYS A 54 4.74 26.62 5.94
CA LYS A 54 3.51 27.41 5.76
C LYS A 54 2.52 26.75 4.79
N ILE A 55 2.46 25.44 4.78
CA ILE A 55 1.46 24.64 4.09
C ILE A 55 0.27 24.43 5.03
N GLU A 56 -0.93 24.68 4.54
CA GLU A 56 -2.19 24.44 5.27
C GLU A 56 -2.58 22.96 5.07
N LEU A 57 -2.13 22.09 5.97
CA LEU A 57 -2.38 20.65 5.90
C LEU A 57 -3.48 20.25 6.88
N ASP A 58 -4.57 19.70 6.38
CA ASP A 58 -5.65 19.14 7.19
C ASP A 58 -5.20 17.88 7.92
N GLU A 59 -5.70 17.67 9.15
CA GLU A 59 -5.37 16.51 9.97
C GLU A 59 -5.76 15.19 9.28
N ASN A 60 -6.95 15.14 8.65
CA ASN A 60 -7.40 13.97 7.89
C ASN A 60 -6.51 13.68 6.68
N ALA A 61 -6.04 14.73 6.00
CA ALA A 61 -5.09 14.61 4.91
C ALA A 61 -3.73 14.05 5.39
N ALA A 62 -3.22 14.54 6.52
CA ALA A 62 -1.99 14.04 7.13
C ALA A 62 -2.11 12.56 7.51
N GLN A 63 -3.22 12.16 8.10
CA GLN A 63 -3.53 10.77 8.44
C GLN A 63 -3.61 9.88 7.19
N LEU A 64 -4.25 10.37 6.12
CA LEU A 64 -4.31 9.64 4.86
C LEU A 64 -2.93 9.45 4.26
N ILE A 65 -2.09 10.50 4.20
CA ILE A 65 -0.71 10.40 3.72
C ILE A 65 0.09 9.39 4.57
N GLY A 66 -0.07 9.43 5.91
CA GLY A 66 0.59 8.49 6.83
C GLY A 66 0.27 7.03 6.51
N ARG A 67 -1.00 6.74 6.20
CA ARG A 67 -1.44 5.39 5.80
C ARG A 67 -0.89 4.99 4.42
N LEU A 68 -0.89 5.91 3.45
CA LEU A 68 -0.41 5.64 2.10
C LEU A 68 1.10 5.40 2.03
N ALA A 69 1.85 6.04 2.91
CA ALA A 69 3.31 5.92 2.98
C ALA A 69 3.80 4.58 3.56
N ASP A 70 2.91 3.76 4.12
CA ASP A 70 3.22 2.40 4.62
C ASP A 70 4.50 2.33 5.46
N GLY A 71 4.68 3.31 6.35
CA GLY A 71 5.80 3.38 7.28
C GLY A 71 7.08 4.02 6.73
N ALA A 72 7.05 4.60 5.53
CA ALA A 72 8.18 5.26 4.89
C ALA A 72 8.02 6.80 4.92
N MET A 73 8.78 7.49 5.77
CA MET A 73 8.72 8.96 5.89
C MET A 73 9.06 9.69 4.59
N ARG A 74 9.99 9.14 3.78
CA ARG A 74 10.34 9.72 2.47
C ARG A 74 9.13 9.78 1.54
N ASP A 75 8.37 8.69 1.47
CA ASP A 75 7.21 8.58 0.59
C ASP A 75 6.10 9.51 1.07
N ALA A 76 5.89 9.63 2.39
CA ALA A 76 4.98 10.57 2.98
C ALA A 76 5.31 12.03 2.62
N LEU A 77 6.57 12.43 2.77
CA LEU A 77 7.02 13.77 2.39
C LEU A 77 6.90 14.03 0.89
N SER A 78 7.15 13.03 0.05
CA SER A 78 6.99 13.15 -1.40
C SER A 78 5.53 13.36 -1.80
N ILE A 79 4.58 12.67 -1.14
CA ILE A 79 3.15 12.89 -1.36
C ILE A 79 2.74 14.30 -0.94
N LEU A 80 3.19 14.76 0.24
CA LEU A 80 2.90 16.12 0.73
C LEU A 80 3.45 17.18 -0.24
N ASP A 81 4.71 17.05 -0.68
CA ASP A 81 5.35 17.97 -1.62
C ASP A 81 4.59 18.03 -2.94
N THR A 82 4.16 16.88 -3.46
CA THR A 82 3.34 16.80 -4.69
C THR A 82 2.00 17.52 -4.52
N CYS A 83 1.33 17.38 -3.39
CA CYS A 83 0.08 18.05 -3.09
C CYS A 83 0.27 19.57 -2.94
N ALA A 84 1.27 19.99 -2.17
CA ALA A 84 1.60 21.38 -1.93
C ALA A 84 2.05 22.12 -3.22
N GLY A 85 2.63 21.39 -4.17
CA GLY A 85 2.94 21.93 -5.50
C GLY A 85 1.70 22.27 -6.35
N VAL A 86 0.52 21.75 -6.00
CA VAL A 86 -0.74 22.01 -6.68
C VAL A 86 -1.56 23.10 -5.97
N ASP A 87 -1.68 22.98 -4.65
CA ASP A 87 -2.43 23.92 -3.81
C ASP A 87 -1.77 23.99 -2.42
N ASN A 88 -1.70 25.19 -1.85
CA ASN A 88 -1.17 25.41 -0.51
C ASN A 88 -2.08 24.84 0.59
N HIS A 89 -3.37 24.68 0.32
CA HIS A 89 -4.32 24.01 1.19
C HIS A 89 -4.46 22.54 0.77
N VAL A 90 -3.88 21.67 1.59
CA VAL A 90 -3.84 20.22 1.35
C VAL A 90 -4.93 19.54 2.16
N ASP A 91 -6.06 19.31 1.52
CA ASP A 91 -7.17 18.53 2.05
C ASP A 91 -7.11 17.04 1.63
N GLU A 92 -7.97 16.22 2.20
CA GLU A 92 -8.03 14.79 1.90
C GLU A 92 -8.37 14.52 0.42
N ALA A 93 -9.21 15.36 -0.21
CA ALA A 93 -9.62 15.20 -1.60
C ALA A 93 -8.44 15.43 -2.54
N LEU A 94 -7.60 16.43 -2.25
CA LEU A 94 -6.36 16.68 -3.00
C LEU A 94 -5.40 15.51 -2.87
N VAL A 95 -5.19 15.00 -1.65
CA VAL A 95 -4.31 13.85 -1.41
C VAL A 95 -4.80 12.63 -2.18
N ARG A 96 -6.09 12.29 -2.13
CA ARG A 96 -6.68 11.18 -2.89
C ARG A 96 -6.43 11.33 -4.40
N ARG A 97 -6.64 12.53 -4.93
CA ARG A 97 -6.43 12.83 -6.35
C ARG A 97 -4.97 12.70 -6.75
N MET A 98 -4.05 13.26 -5.97
CA MET A 98 -2.62 13.29 -6.31
C MET A 98 -1.93 11.95 -6.07
N ALA A 99 -2.28 11.24 -5.02
CA ALA A 99 -1.77 9.89 -4.75
C ALA A 99 -2.39 8.81 -5.65
N GLY A 100 -3.35 9.19 -6.52
CA GLY A 100 -4.05 8.24 -7.38
C GLY A 100 -4.86 7.23 -6.57
N VAL A 101 -5.30 7.63 -5.37
CA VAL A 101 -6.24 6.85 -4.56
C VAL A 101 -7.61 7.02 -5.21
N THR A 102 -7.85 6.22 -6.21
CA THR A 102 -9.18 6.07 -6.81
C THR A 102 -10.12 5.57 -5.72
N ASP A 103 -11.35 6.07 -5.72
CA ASP A 103 -12.41 5.46 -4.93
C ASP A 103 -12.42 3.96 -5.25
N ARG A 104 -12.02 3.13 -4.27
CA ARG A 104 -11.95 1.67 -4.44
C ARG A 104 -13.31 1.00 -4.38
N GLY A 105 -14.40 1.77 -4.47
CA GLY A 105 -15.76 1.26 -4.50
C GLY A 105 -15.95 0.18 -5.57
N TYR A 106 -15.26 0.32 -6.71
CA TYR A 106 -15.28 -0.69 -7.78
C TYR A 106 -14.82 -2.09 -7.33
N LEU A 107 -13.95 -2.20 -6.31
CA LEU A 107 -13.54 -3.51 -5.78
C LEU A 107 -14.72 -4.22 -5.11
N PHE A 108 -15.52 -3.46 -4.36
CA PHE A 108 -16.74 -3.99 -3.73
C PHE A 108 -17.80 -4.31 -4.78
N GLU A 109 -17.99 -3.45 -5.78
CA GLU A 109 -18.93 -3.71 -6.89
C GLU A 109 -18.58 -5.01 -7.62
N ILE A 110 -17.31 -5.22 -7.95
CA ILE A 110 -16.84 -6.45 -8.62
C ILE A 110 -17.01 -7.67 -7.71
N SER A 111 -16.63 -7.58 -6.43
CA SER A 111 -16.74 -8.72 -5.52
C SER A 111 -18.19 -9.09 -5.20
N ASP A 112 -19.07 -8.10 -5.06
CA ASP A 112 -20.48 -8.30 -4.81
C ASP A 112 -21.17 -8.92 -6.04
N ALA A 113 -20.83 -8.47 -7.26
CA ALA A 113 -21.32 -9.09 -8.50
C ALA A 113 -20.86 -10.55 -8.64
N ILE A 114 -19.59 -10.84 -8.33
CA ILE A 114 -19.07 -12.22 -8.35
C ILE A 114 -19.79 -13.09 -7.32
N ALA A 115 -20.00 -12.60 -6.09
CA ALA A 115 -20.70 -13.31 -5.05
C ALA A 115 -22.19 -13.59 -5.39
N ALA A 116 -22.81 -12.66 -6.13
CA ALA A 116 -24.18 -12.84 -6.66
C ALA A 116 -24.25 -13.76 -7.89
N GLY A 117 -23.10 -14.21 -8.44
CA GLY A 117 -23.03 -14.99 -9.68
C GLY A 117 -23.27 -14.17 -10.95
N ASP A 118 -23.30 -12.84 -10.83
CA ASP A 118 -23.49 -11.91 -11.95
C ASP A 118 -22.15 -11.62 -12.65
N SER A 119 -21.76 -12.56 -13.52
CA SER A 119 -20.52 -12.43 -14.28
C SER A 119 -20.56 -11.29 -15.29
N VAL A 120 -21.74 -10.89 -15.77
CA VAL A 120 -21.91 -9.83 -16.77
C VAL A 120 -21.51 -8.49 -16.14
N THR A 121 -22.13 -8.12 -15.03
CA THR A 121 -21.83 -6.88 -14.30
C THR A 121 -20.37 -6.81 -13.88
N ALA A 122 -19.79 -7.93 -13.40
CA ALA A 122 -18.37 -7.96 -13.04
C ALA A 122 -17.45 -7.67 -14.23
N LEU A 123 -17.73 -8.27 -15.40
CA LEU A 123 -16.94 -8.06 -16.61
C LEU A 123 -17.13 -6.66 -17.22
N GLU A 124 -18.34 -6.11 -17.19
CA GLU A 124 -18.63 -4.74 -17.63
C GLU A 124 -17.84 -3.74 -16.79
N LYS A 125 -17.80 -3.91 -15.46
CA LYS A 125 -17.01 -3.03 -14.59
C LYS A 125 -15.52 -3.11 -14.88
N ILE A 126 -14.98 -4.29 -15.12
CA ILE A 126 -13.57 -4.46 -15.52
C ILE A 126 -13.31 -3.80 -16.89
N ALA A 127 -14.24 -3.89 -17.83
CA ALA A 127 -14.11 -3.25 -19.14
C ALA A 127 -14.13 -1.72 -19.02
N GLU A 128 -14.99 -1.15 -18.16
CA GLU A 128 -15.04 0.27 -17.84
C GLU A 128 -13.70 0.77 -17.29
N LEU A 129 -13.16 0.08 -16.28
CA LEU A 129 -11.86 0.40 -15.68
C LEU A 129 -10.72 0.36 -16.70
N ARG A 130 -10.77 -0.60 -17.64
CA ARG A 130 -9.80 -0.69 -18.73
C ARG A 130 -9.90 0.51 -19.68
N GLN A 131 -11.11 0.99 -20.00
CA GLN A 131 -11.32 2.20 -20.81
C GLN A 131 -10.77 3.45 -20.11
N GLN A 132 -10.82 3.49 -18.79
CA GLN A 132 -10.24 4.54 -17.96
C GLN A 132 -8.71 4.42 -17.80
N SER A 133 -8.08 3.54 -18.55
CA SER A 133 -6.63 3.30 -18.54
C SER A 133 -6.08 2.79 -17.20
N VAL A 134 -6.90 2.12 -16.40
CA VAL A 134 -6.44 1.45 -15.18
C VAL A 134 -5.53 0.28 -15.56
N ASP A 135 -4.36 0.19 -14.92
CA ASP A 135 -3.44 -0.91 -15.13
C ASP A 135 -4.05 -2.23 -14.61
N MET A 136 -4.22 -3.20 -15.50
CA MET A 136 -4.87 -4.49 -15.18
C MET A 136 -4.06 -5.32 -14.19
N ARG A 137 -2.73 -5.18 -14.17
CA ARG A 137 -1.89 -5.85 -13.16
C ARG A 137 -2.11 -5.25 -11.79
N ARG A 138 -2.18 -3.92 -11.71
CA ARG A 138 -2.52 -3.20 -10.48
C ARG A 138 -3.90 -3.61 -9.99
N LEU A 139 -4.90 -3.66 -10.88
CA LEU A 139 -6.26 -4.12 -10.54
C LEU A 139 -6.26 -5.54 -9.96
N CYS A 140 -5.48 -6.46 -10.55
CA CYS A 140 -5.34 -7.82 -10.00
C CYS A 140 -4.73 -7.84 -8.60
N MET A 141 -3.72 -7.00 -8.33
CA MET A 141 -3.12 -6.88 -6.99
C MET A 141 -4.12 -6.30 -5.99
N GLU A 142 -4.87 -5.27 -6.38
CA GLU A 142 -5.89 -4.64 -5.55
C GLU A 142 -7.04 -5.61 -5.24
N LEU A 143 -7.51 -6.39 -6.22
CA LEU A 143 -8.51 -7.44 -6.00
C LEU A 143 -8.00 -8.56 -5.09
N ALA A 144 -6.74 -9.00 -5.25
CA ALA A 144 -6.15 -9.98 -4.34
C ALA A 144 -6.11 -9.47 -2.89
N GLY A 145 -5.70 -8.22 -2.69
CA GLY A 145 -5.72 -7.53 -1.38
C GLY A 145 -7.14 -7.39 -0.83
N HIS A 146 -8.10 -7.02 -1.68
CA HIS A 146 -9.51 -6.88 -1.32
C HIS A 146 -10.10 -8.19 -0.80
N TYR A 147 -9.92 -9.29 -1.54
CA TYR A 147 -10.42 -10.60 -1.10
C TYR A 147 -9.71 -11.11 0.16
N ARG A 148 -8.42 -10.79 0.34
CA ARG A 148 -7.71 -11.04 1.61
C ARG A 148 -8.38 -10.29 2.76
N ASN A 149 -8.75 -9.03 2.57
CA ASN A 149 -9.42 -8.22 3.59
C ASN A 149 -10.82 -8.76 3.90
N LEU A 150 -11.60 -9.17 2.89
CA LEU A 150 -12.88 -9.87 3.10
C LEU A 150 -12.69 -11.15 3.92
N MET A 151 -11.66 -11.95 3.62
CA MET A 151 -11.34 -13.17 4.37
C MET A 151 -10.99 -12.84 5.84
N LEU A 152 -10.21 -11.79 6.10
CA LEU A 152 -9.86 -11.39 7.46
C LEU A 152 -11.07 -10.93 8.24
N CYS A 153 -11.96 -10.13 7.64
CA CYS A 153 -13.18 -9.63 8.30
C CYS A 153 -14.15 -10.75 8.70
N ALA A 154 -14.12 -11.89 8.00
CA ALA A 154 -14.92 -13.06 8.36
C ALA A 154 -14.39 -13.80 9.62
N LEU A 155 -13.17 -13.47 10.09
CA LEU A 155 -12.58 -14.08 11.29
C LEU A 155 -12.90 -13.25 12.55
N PRO A 156 -13.10 -13.90 13.71
CA PRO A 156 -13.24 -13.18 14.97
C PRO A 156 -12.02 -12.31 15.25
N GLY A 157 -12.22 -11.00 15.43
CA GLY A 157 -11.14 -10.04 15.65
C GLY A 157 -10.32 -9.70 14.41
N GLY A 158 -10.67 -10.20 13.24
CA GLY A 158 -9.88 -10.01 12.00
C GLY A 158 -9.86 -8.58 11.48
N THR A 159 -10.81 -7.74 11.87
CA THR A 159 -10.82 -6.30 11.52
C THR A 159 -9.58 -5.56 12.03
N SER A 160 -9.04 -5.94 13.19
CA SER A 160 -7.80 -5.35 13.72
C SER A 160 -6.54 -5.68 12.90
N LEU A 161 -6.63 -6.62 11.98
CA LEU A 161 -5.54 -7.01 11.06
C LEU A 161 -5.62 -6.27 9.72
N LEU A 162 -6.65 -5.46 9.51
CA LEU A 162 -6.76 -4.60 8.34
C LEU A 162 -5.77 -3.45 8.46
N THR A 163 -4.96 -3.27 7.43
CA THR A 163 -3.95 -2.21 7.37
C THR A 163 -4.07 -1.45 6.05
N GLY A 164 -3.80 -0.14 6.08
CA GLY A 164 -3.77 0.68 4.87
C GLY A 164 -5.14 0.94 4.22
N ILE A 165 -6.23 0.84 4.99
CA ILE A 165 -7.60 1.14 4.55
C ILE A 165 -8.16 2.37 5.26
N SER A 166 -9.13 3.04 4.63
CA SER A 166 -9.83 4.16 5.27
C SER A 166 -10.91 3.67 6.24
N PRO A 167 -11.39 4.53 7.18
CA PRO A 167 -12.50 4.17 8.05
C PRO A 167 -13.78 3.77 7.29
N GLU A 168 -14.04 4.40 6.13
CA GLU A 168 -15.17 4.07 5.25
C GLU A 168 -14.99 2.67 4.63
N GLU A 169 -13.78 2.37 4.15
CA GLU A 169 -13.44 1.03 3.65
C GLU A 169 -13.56 -0.03 4.76
N GLU A 170 -13.08 0.27 5.98
CA GLU A 170 -13.22 -0.62 7.12
C GLU A 170 -14.69 -0.91 7.45
N ALA A 171 -15.54 0.12 7.43
CA ALA A 171 -16.98 -0.04 7.60
C ALA A 171 -17.59 -0.90 6.50
N ALA A 172 -17.20 -0.69 5.23
CA ALA A 172 -17.67 -1.47 4.09
C ALA A 172 -17.25 -2.95 4.19
N TYR A 173 -16.02 -3.25 4.63
CA TYR A 173 -15.57 -4.61 4.91
C TYR A 173 -16.33 -5.24 6.07
N THR A 174 -16.56 -4.48 7.13
CA THR A 174 -17.28 -4.94 8.33
C THR A 174 -18.71 -5.33 8.02
N GLN A 175 -19.37 -4.63 7.08
CA GLN A 175 -20.72 -4.98 6.61
C GLN A 175 -20.77 -6.30 5.83
N ARG A 176 -19.62 -6.76 5.31
CA ARG A 176 -19.48 -7.98 4.50
C ARG A 176 -18.84 -9.15 5.26
N ARG A 177 -18.97 -9.18 6.59
CA ARG A 177 -18.42 -10.28 7.43
C ARG A 177 -18.91 -11.67 7.04
N ASP A 178 -20.11 -11.75 6.45
CA ASP A 178 -20.72 -13.00 6.02
C ASP A 178 -20.27 -13.43 4.62
N PHE A 179 -19.26 -12.74 4.04
CA PHE A 179 -18.73 -13.12 2.74
C PHE A 179 -18.17 -14.55 2.78
N PRO A 180 -18.51 -15.42 1.81
CA PRO A 180 -18.11 -16.81 1.82
C PRO A 180 -16.58 -16.98 1.85
N GLN A 181 -16.04 -17.42 2.98
CA GLN A 181 -14.60 -17.55 3.20
C GLN A 181 -13.92 -18.43 2.14
N ARG A 182 -14.60 -19.51 1.71
CA ARG A 182 -14.10 -20.41 0.66
C ARG A 182 -13.92 -19.68 -0.68
N GLU A 183 -14.83 -18.76 -1.01
CA GLU A 183 -14.75 -17.97 -2.24
C GLU A 183 -13.65 -16.92 -2.16
N ALA A 184 -13.50 -16.26 -1.02
CA ALA A 184 -12.40 -15.33 -0.81
C ALA A 184 -11.03 -16.01 -0.97
N ILE A 185 -10.83 -17.20 -0.39
CA ILE A 185 -9.60 -17.98 -0.54
C ILE A 185 -9.37 -18.38 -2.01
N ARG A 186 -10.41 -18.81 -2.72
CA ARG A 186 -10.30 -19.17 -4.15
C ARG A 186 -9.90 -17.96 -5.00
N ALA A 187 -10.50 -16.80 -4.73
CA ALA A 187 -10.19 -15.56 -5.44
C ALA A 187 -8.74 -15.12 -5.20
N VAL A 188 -8.27 -15.11 -3.94
CA VAL A 188 -6.87 -14.80 -3.60
C VAL A 188 -5.90 -15.70 -4.36
N ASN A 189 -6.16 -17.01 -4.38
CA ASN A 189 -5.32 -17.97 -5.11
C ASN A 189 -5.36 -17.74 -6.63
N ALA A 190 -6.53 -17.45 -7.20
CA ALA A 190 -6.67 -17.19 -8.64
C ALA A 190 -5.91 -15.93 -9.07
N PHE A 191 -6.07 -14.82 -8.34
CA PHE A 191 -5.35 -13.58 -8.63
C PHE A 191 -3.85 -13.73 -8.38
N GLY A 192 -3.41 -14.42 -7.33
CA GLY A 192 -2.01 -14.73 -7.06
C GLY A 192 -1.38 -15.55 -8.19
N SER A 193 -2.07 -16.55 -8.70
CA SER A 193 -1.62 -17.37 -9.82
C SER A 193 -1.54 -16.55 -11.13
N ALA A 194 -2.53 -15.68 -11.38
CA ALA A 194 -2.53 -14.79 -12.55
C ALA A 194 -1.34 -13.82 -12.53
N LEU A 195 -1.04 -13.23 -11.37
CA LEU A 195 0.11 -12.34 -11.20
C LEU A 195 1.45 -13.05 -11.44
N THR A 196 1.59 -14.28 -10.95
CA THR A 196 2.80 -15.10 -11.14
C THR A 196 2.96 -15.50 -12.62
N SER A 197 1.88 -15.87 -13.29
CA SER A 197 1.87 -16.22 -14.70
C SER A 197 2.23 -15.04 -15.59
N ALA A 198 1.70 -13.84 -15.30
CA ALA A 198 2.02 -12.62 -16.03
C ALA A 198 3.52 -12.27 -15.95
N LEU A 199 4.18 -12.53 -14.81
CA LEU A 199 5.63 -12.38 -14.68
C LEU A 199 6.40 -13.34 -15.57
N SER A 200 5.95 -14.59 -15.73
CA SER A 200 6.60 -15.58 -16.59
C SER A 200 6.44 -15.25 -18.08
N TRP A 201 5.39 -14.54 -18.48
CA TRP A 201 5.16 -14.11 -19.86
C TRP A 201 6.04 -12.93 -20.27
N SER A 202 6.31 -11.98 -19.40
CA SER A 202 7.17 -10.84 -19.69
C SER A 202 8.62 -11.25 -20.00
N TRP A 203 9.11 -12.36 -19.41
CA TRP A 203 10.43 -12.92 -19.69
C TRP A 203 10.54 -13.64 -21.04
N ARG A 204 9.44 -14.07 -21.66
CA ARG A 204 9.47 -14.78 -22.97
C ARG A 204 9.50 -13.85 -24.17
N PHE A 205 9.14 -12.59 -24.04
CA PHE A 205 9.09 -11.63 -25.14
C PHE A 205 10.19 -10.56 -25.07
N SER A 206 11.16 -10.70 -24.17
CA SER A 206 12.31 -9.80 -23.99
C SER A 206 13.61 -10.41 -24.52
N ARG A 207 13.54 -11.18 -25.62
CA ARG A 207 14.69 -11.64 -26.39
C ARG A 207 14.54 -11.28 -27.86
#